data_4c41304db1547b21909e57e706dac508
#
_entry.id   4c41304db1547b21909e57e706dac508
#
_cell.length_a   1.000
_cell.length_b   1.000
_cell.length_c   1.000
_cell.angle_alpha   90.00
_cell.angle_beta   90.00
_cell.angle_gamma   90.00
#
_symmetry.space_group_name_H-M   'P 1'
#
loop_
_entity.id
_entity.type
_entity.pdbx_description
1 polymer ?
#
loop_
_entity_poly.entity_id
_entity_poly.type
_entity_poly.pdbx_seq_one_letter_code
_entity_poly.pdbx_strand_id
1 'polypeptide(L)'
;MSDELNYVDWFRHSSPYINAHRGKTLVILIPGEAFESPNFSNIIHDLALLDSLGIRLVLVQGARPQIDRALGNRRLSSRIEDGYRVTPQDQLIDVIQASSAVRVQLEAQLSMGLSNTPMANAGLRVCSGNYVVARPLGVVDGIDYGHSGEVRRIDRDAIFRLLEDDNMVLLPHLGFSPTGEVFNLKAEDVATQAAIQLKADKLIIFTEDEGIFDQKDELFSELLAHQADTILAQGSLSPETRNALEACLMAVRAQVPRSHIISFNENGGLLSELFTREGSGTMIDEDSYERLRLATIEDVGGMMQLLTPLEDKGILVRRSRELLENEIERFIVIERDGAIVACAALYPFEQERAGELACVAVSPEYRGSNRGERLLKGIEAEAKKQNLDTIFLLTTRTAHWFIERGFKETSLESLPAKKQALYNYQRNSKIFAKKL
;
A
#
# COMPACT_ATOMS: atom_id res chain seq x y z
N MET A 1 30.67 2.94 14.36
CA MET A 1 30.33 4.39 14.21
C MET A 1 29.52 4.70 12.95
N SER A 2 29.85 4.17 11.76
CA SER A 2 29.02 4.36 10.54
C SER A 2 27.65 3.67 10.61
N ASP A 3 27.59 2.45 11.13
CA ASP A 3 26.36 1.66 11.21
C ASP A 3 25.39 2.18 12.28
N GLU A 4 25.89 2.69 13.41
CA GLU A 4 25.07 3.28 14.46
C GLU A 4 24.41 4.59 14.03
N LEU A 5 25.12 5.45 13.27
CA LEU A 5 24.55 6.68 12.70
C LEU A 5 23.49 6.38 11.65
N ASN A 6 23.68 5.31 10.87
CA ASN A 6 22.72 4.86 9.85
C ASN A 6 21.42 4.36 10.50
N TYR A 7 21.51 3.64 11.64
CA TYR A 7 20.35 3.16 12.40
C TYR A 7 19.50 4.32 12.98
N VAL A 8 20.15 5.34 13.58
CA VAL A 8 19.43 6.49 14.16
C VAL A 8 18.71 7.30 13.09
N ASP A 9 19.34 7.49 11.94
CA ASP A 9 18.72 8.22 10.83
C ASP A 9 17.58 7.41 10.21
N TRP A 10 17.75 6.10 10.04
CA TRP A 10 16.66 5.20 9.59
C TRP A 10 15.45 5.28 10.54
N PHE A 11 15.68 5.20 11.87
CA PHE A 11 14.60 5.27 12.84
C PHE A 11 13.87 6.63 12.82
N ARG A 12 14.62 7.73 12.62
CA ARG A 12 13.99 9.06 12.45
C ARG A 12 13.15 9.13 11.19
N HIS A 13 13.60 8.56 10.08
CA HIS A 13 12.86 8.51 8.81
C HIS A 13 11.62 7.62 8.88
N SER A 14 11.58 6.63 9.77
CA SER A 14 10.40 5.80 10.01
C SER A 14 9.32 6.50 10.85
N SER A 15 9.64 7.59 11.57
CA SER A 15 8.72 8.30 12.46
C SER A 15 7.40 8.76 11.78
N PRO A 16 7.39 9.30 10.56
CA PRO A 16 6.14 9.66 9.87
C PRO A 16 5.23 8.45 9.65
N TYR A 17 5.79 7.30 9.29
CA TYR A 17 5.04 6.05 9.08
C TYR A 17 4.50 5.49 10.40
N ILE A 18 5.29 5.54 11.48
CA ILE A 18 4.83 5.16 12.83
C ILE A 18 3.60 5.98 13.22
N ASN A 19 3.65 7.29 13.01
CA ASN A 19 2.53 8.18 13.32
C ASN A 19 1.31 7.92 12.42
N ALA A 20 1.53 7.59 11.15
CA ALA A 20 0.46 7.28 10.20
C ALA A 20 -0.26 5.96 10.53
N HIS A 21 0.44 5.00 11.14
CA HIS A 21 -0.12 3.68 11.45
C HIS A 21 -0.65 3.54 12.89
N ARG A 22 -0.25 4.41 13.80
CA ARG A 22 -0.71 4.36 15.20
C ARG A 22 -2.24 4.45 15.29
N GLY A 23 -2.86 3.52 16.03
CA GLY A 23 -4.30 3.43 16.20
C GLY A 23 -5.05 2.89 14.98
N LYS A 24 -4.34 2.53 13.90
CA LYS A 24 -4.89 1.92 12.70
C LYS A 24 -5.16 0.43 12.91
N THR A 25 -6.13 -0.10 12.19
CA THR A 25 -6.48 -1.53 12.23
C THR A 25 -5.92 -2.22 10.99
N LEU A 26 -5.06 -3.20 11.19
CA LEU A 26 -4.51 -4.04 10.15
C LEU A 26 -5.08 -5.46 10.25
N VAL A 27 -5.52 -6.01 9.13
CA VAL A 27 -5.85 -7.44 9.00
C VAL A 27 -4.69 -8.12 8.30
N ILE A 28 -4.13 -9.15 8.92
CA ILE A 28 -2.94 -9.85 8.41
C ILE A 28 -3.25 -11.33 8.27
N LEU A 29 -3.18 -11.85 7.04
CA LEU A 29 -3.29 -13.28 6.75
C LEU A 29 -1.91 -13.93 6.81
N ILE A 30 -1.78 -14.93 7.67
CA ILE A 30 -0.61 -15.81 7.81
C ILE A 30 -1.01 -17.18 7.26
N PRO A 31 -0.55 -17.57 6.05
CA PRO A 31 -0.87 -18.86 5.47
C PRO A 31 -0.22 -20.00 6.23
N GLY A 32 -0.77 -21.22 6.08
CA GLY A 32 -0.26 -22.40 6.77
C GLY A 32 1.20 -22.73 6.48
N GLU A 33 1.67 -22.36 5.30
CA GLU A 33 3.04 -22.52 4.81
C GLU A 33 4.05 -21.70 5.62
N ALA A 34 3.65 -20.51 6.06
CA ALA A 34 4.52 -19.61 6.83
C ALA A 34 4.98 -20.22 8.16
N PHE A 35 4.18 -21.12 8.77
CA PHE A 35 4.52 -21.77 10.04
C PHE A 35 5.72 -22.74 9.92
N GLU A 36 6.07 -23.13 8.72
CA GLU A 36 7.21 -24.02 8.43
C GLU A 36 8.44 -23.23 7.93
N SER A 37 8.27 -21.92 7.67
CA SER A 37 9.38 -21.06 7.25
C SER A 37 10.37 -20.83 8.39
N PRO A 38 11.69 -20.87 8.11
CA PRO A 38 12.71 -20.45 9.08
C PRO A 38 12.53 -19.01 9.58
N ASN A 39 11.85 -18.16 8.80
CA ASN A 39 11.58 -16.76 9.12
C ASN A 39 10.37 -16.56 10.04
N PHE A 40 9.61 -17.60 10.37
CA PHE A 40 8.36 -17.48 11.13
C PHE A 40 8.55 -16.77 12.48
N SER A 41 9.65 -17.04 13.19
CA SER A 41 9.94 -16.38 14.46
C SER A 41 10.16 -14.86 14.31
N ASN A 42 10.70 -14.40 13.19
CA ASN A 42 10.86 -12.98 12.91
C ASN A 42 9.51 -12.32 12.64
N ILE A 43 8.60 -13.00 11.93
CA ILE A 43 7.22 -12.51 11.75
C ILE A 43 6.53 -12.30 13.11
N ILE A 44 6.71 -13.21 14.06
CA ILE A 44 6.17 -13.06 15.43
C ILE A 44 6.76 -11.82 16.12
N HIS A 45 8.07 -11.59 15.97
CA HIS A 45 8.74 -10.40 16.52
C HIS A 45 8.22 -9.11 15.88
N ASP A 46 7.99 -9.12 14.56
CA ASP A 46 7.44 -7.99 13.82
C ASP A 46 6.02 -7.66 14.29
N LEU A 47 5.16 -8.67 14.47
CA LEU A 47 3.81 -8.50 15.01
C LEU A 47 3.83 -7.88 16.42
N ALA A 48 4.72 -8.35 17.29
CA ALA A 48 4.90 -7.79 18.63
C ALA A 48 5.35 -6.32 18.60
N LEU A 49 6.23 -5.98 17.66
CA LEU A 49 6.66 -4.60 17.46
C LEU A 49 5.51 -3.72 16.97
N LEU A 50 4.70 -4.19 16.02
CA LEU A 50 3.53 -3.45 15.52
C LEU A 50 2.54 -3.14 16.65
N ASP A 51 2.24 -4.13 17.50
CA ASP A 51 1.40 -3.97 18.68
C ASP A 51 1.98 -2.92 19.64
N SER A 52 3.28 -3.01 19.94
CA SER A 52 3.99 -2.05 20.81
C SER A 52 3.99 -0.62 20.25
N LEU A 53 3.85 -0.44 18.95
CA LEU A 53 3.70 0.85 18.28
C LEU A 53 2.26 1.37 18.29
N GLY A 54 1.32 0.62 18.89
CA GLY A 54 -0.09 0.99 19.05
C GLY A 54 -0.91 0.71 17.77
N ILE A 55 -0.53 -0.27 16.98
CA ILE A 55 -1.29 -0.73 15.81
C ILE A 55 -2.21 -1.86 16.25
N ARG A 56 -3.48 -1.81 15.87
CA ARG A 56 -4.47 -2.83 16.19
C ARG A 56 -4.39 -3.98 15.19
N LEU A 57 -4.17 -5.20 15.67
CA LEU A 57 -3.91 -6.36 14.82
C LEU A 57 -5.06 -7.36 14.87
N VAL A 58 -5.57 -7.71 13.69
CA VAL A 58 -6.47 -8.84 13.47
C VAL A 58 -5.73 -9.84 12.60
N LEU A 59 -5.34 -10.96 13.19
CA LEU A 59 -4.60 -12.01 12.51
C LEU A 59 -5.59 -13.04 11.96
N VAL A 60 -5.38 -13.48 10.75
CA VAL A 60 -6.11 -14.60 10.15
C VAL A 60 -5.11 -15.71 9.85
N GLN A 61 -5.38 -16.92 10.31
CA GLN A 61 -4.49 -18.05 10.06
C GLN A 61 -5.05 -18.99 9.00
N GLY A 62 -4.17 -19.44 8.09
CA GLY A 62 -4.41 -20.60 7.24
C GLY A 62 -3.85 -21.89 7.87
N ALA A 63 -4.21 -23.05 7.31
CA ALA A 63 -3.66 -24.35 7.72
C ALA A 63 -3.69 -25.37 6.56
N ARG A 64 -3.54 -24.91 5.31
CA ARG A 64 -3.64 -25.78 4.12
C ARG A 64 -2.67 -26.96 4.17
N PRO A 65 -1.34 -26.79 4.36
CA PRO A 65 -0.41 -27.92 4.40
C PRO A 65 -0.61 -28.83 5.62
N GLN A 66 -1.03 -28.27 6.76
CA GLN A 66 -1.30 -29.06 7.96
C GLN A 66 -2.53 -29.96 7.79
N ILE A 67 -3.56 -29.46 7.11
CA ILE A 67 -4.75 -30.27 6.73
C ILE A 67 -4.34 -31.36 5.75
N ASP A 68 -3.58 -31.04 4.71
CA ASP A 68 -3.14 -32.02 3.71
C ASP A 68 -2.30 -33.14 4.35
N ARG A 69 -1.44 -32.79 5.30
CA ARG A 69 -0.68 -33.77 6.09
C ARG A 69 -1.58 -34.65 6.96
N ALA A 70 -2.59 -34.05 7.61
CA ALA A 70 -3.54 -34.82 8.45
C ALA A 70 -4.34 -35.77 7.60
N LEU A 71 -4.88 -35.35 6.47
CA LEU A 71 -5.60 -36.23 5.53
C LEU A 71 -4.70 -37.31 4.94
N GLY A 72 -3.47 -36.98 4.54
CA GLY A 72 -2.48 -37.91 4.03
C GLY A 72 -2.13 -39.01 5.03
N ASN A 73 -2.01 -38.69 6.33
CA ASN A 73 -1.79 -39.69 7.39
C ASN A 73 -2.94 -40.71 7.50
N ARG A 74 -4.16 -40.29 7.17
CA ARG A 74 -5.33 -41.18 7.09
C ARG A 74 -5.54 -41.81 5.70
N ARG A 75 -4.64 -41.55 4.75
CA ARG A 75 -4.73 -41.95 3.34
C ARG A 75 -6.03 -41.44 2.64
N LEU A 76 -6.47 -40.26 3.04
CA LEU A 76 -7.54 -39.52 2.42
C LEU A 76 -6.98 -38.55 1.38
N SER A 77 -7.68 -38.39 0.26
CA SER A 77 -7.32 -37.43 -0.77
C SER A 77 -7.96 -36.07 -0.47
N SER A 78 -7.17 -35.01 -0.62
CA SER A 78 -7.70 -33.66 -0.64
C SER A 78 -8.15 -33.30 -2.04
N ARG A 79 -9.36 -32.73 -2.17
CA ARG A 79 -9.89 -32.20 -3.41
C ARG A 79 -10.09 -30.68 -3.27
N ILE A 80 -9.54 -29.92 -4.21
CA ILE A 80 -9.70 -28.47 -4.27
C ILE A 80 -10.38 -28.14 -5.60
N GLU A 81 -11.47 -27.38 -5.54
CA GLU A 81 -12.23 -26.91 -6.70
C GLU A 81 -12.46 -25.41 -6.54
N ASP A 82 -12.15 -24.64 -7.58
CA ASP A 82 -12.26 -23.17 -7.59
C ASP A 82 -11.60 -22.48 -6.37
N GLY A 83 -10.48 -23.05 -5.89
CA GLY A 83 -9.76 -22.55 -4.72
C GLY A 83 -10.34 -22.97 -3.36
N TYR A 84 -11.47 -23.65 -3.32
CA TYR A 84 -12.09 -24.18 -2.10
C TYR A 84 -11.76 -25.65 -1.93
N ARG A 85 -11.41 -26.05 -0.72
CA ARG A 85 -11.27 -27.46 -0.38
C ARG A 85 -12.67 -28.08 -0.23
N VAL A 86 -12.99 -29.10 -0.98
CA VAL A 86 -14.18 -29.94 -0.74
C VAL A 86 -13.97 -30.70 0.58
N THR A 87 -14.85 -30.50 1.56
CA THR A 87 -14.69 -31.04 2.92
C THR A 87 -15.86 -31.96 3.28
N PRO A 88 -15.77 -33.27 2.94
CA PRO A 88 -16.77 -34.24 3.36
C PRO A 88 -16.84 -34.41 4.88
N GLN A 89 -17.93 -34.92 5.40
CA GLN A 89 -18.19 -35.11 6.84
C GLN A 89 -17.08 -35.91 7.54
N ASP A 90 -16.52 -36.91 6.89
CA ASP A 90 -15.46 -37.79 7.45
C ASP A 90 -14.09 -37.13 7.50
N GLN A 91 -13.89 -36.01 6.78
CA GLN A 91 -12.66 -35.20 6.78
C GLN A 91 -12.74 -33.97 7.70
N LEU A 92 -13.93 -33.56 8.12
CA LEU A 92 -14.12 -32.33 8.90
C LEU A 92 -13.32 -32.33 10.21
N ILE A 93 -13.23 -33.47 10.89
CA ILE A 93 -12.50 -33.58 12.15
C ILE A 93 -10.99 -33.32 11.96
N ASP A 94 -10.40 -33.76 10.85
CA ASP A 94 -9.00 -33.55 10.53
C ASP A 94 -8.73 -32.06 10.26
N VAL A 95 -9.65 -31.39 9.56
CA VAL A 95 -9.59 -29.95 9.31
C VAL A 95 -9.65 -29.18 10.63
N ILE A 96 -10.59 -29.51 11.52
CA ILE A 96 -10.72 -28.86 12.84
C ILE A 96 -9.46 -29.07 13.68
N GLN A 97 -8.91 -30.28 13.72
CA GLN A 97 -7.70 -30.60 14.49
C GLN A 97 -6.48 -29.85 13.95
N ALA A 98 -6.27 -29.87 12.64
CA ALA A 98 -5.15 -29.15 12.00
C ALA A 98 -5.24 -27.64 12.23
N SER A 99 -6.40 -27.04 12.01
CA SER A 99 -6.63 -25.62 12.25
C SER A 99 -6.43 -25.24 13.72
N SER A 100 -6.93 -26.07 14.65
CA SER A 100 -6.78 -25.82 16.09
C SER A 100 -5.34 -25.94 16.56
N ALA A 101 -4.56 -26.88 15.99
CA ALA A 101 -3.14 -27.03 16.30
C ALA A 101 -2.34 -25.80 15.87
N VAL A 102 -2.59 -25.29 14.65
CA VAL A 102 -1.96 -24.07 14.13
C VAL A 102 -2.33 -22.86 15.01
N ARG A 103 -3.59 -22.73 15.40
CA ARG A 103 -4.02 -21.65 16.30
C ARG A 103 -3.26 -21.68 17.62
N VAL A 104 -3.21 -22.81 18.29
CA VAL A 104 -2.51 -22.97 19.58
C VAL A 104 -1.02 -22.71 19.42
N GLN A 105 -0.41 -23.13 18.31
CA GLN A 105 1.00 -22.82 18.01
C GLN A 105 1.22 -21.30 17.89
N LEU A 106 0.36 -20.57 17.17
CA LEU A 106 0.46 -19.12 17.01
C LEU A 106 0.25 -18.39 18.34
N GLU A 107 -0.79 -18.78 19.11
CA GLU A 107 -1.03 -18.23 20.46
C GLU A 107 0.17 -18.45 21.38
N ALA A 108 0.78 -19.65 21.35
CA ALA A 108 1.97 -19.94 22.15
C ALA A 108 3.18 -19.08 21.75
N GLN A 109 3.41 -18.89 20.45
CA GLN A 109 4.51 -18.05 19.95
C GLN A 109 4.33 -16.57 20.34
N LEU A 110 3.10 -16.04 20.23
CA LEU A 110 2.77 -14.68 20.61
C LEU A 110 2.78 -14.48 22.15
N SER A 111 2.72 -15.55 22.92
CA SER A 111 2.79 -15.50 24.39
C SER A 111 4.23 -15.52 24.93
N MET A 112 5.24 -15.59 24.07
CA MET A 112 6.63 -15.56 24.49
C MET A 112 6.96 -14.21 25.14
N GLY A 113 7.73 -14.24 26.22
CA GLY A 113 8.18 -13.05 26.95
C GLY A 113 9.63 -13.20 27.43
N LEU A 114 10.46 -13.94 26.67
CA LEU A 114 11.83 -14.22 27.06
C LEU A 114 12.68 -12.94 27.10
N SER A 115 13.37 -12.72 28.23
CA SER A 115 14.40 -11.69 28.33
C SER A 115 15.45 -11.88 27.23
N ASN A 116 15.97 -10.82 26.65
CA ASN A 116 16.90 -10.80 25.54
C ASN A 116 16.31 -11.18 24.15
N THR A 117 15.00 -11.13 24.03
CA THR A 117 14.31 -11.23 22.72
C THR A 117 13.51 -9.96 22.46
N PRO A 118 13.12 -9.67 21.20
CA PRO A 118 12.18 -8.56 20.90
C PRO A 118 10.84 -8.67 21.61
N MET A 119 10.50 -9.88 22.13
CA MET A 119 9.27 -10.15 22.90
C MET A 119 9.37 -9.78 24.38
N ALA A 120 10.54 -9.32 24.85
CA ALA A 120 10.74 -8.99 26.26
C ALA A 120 9.78 -7.86 26.68
N ASN A 121 8.95 -8.13 27.70
CA ASN A 121 7.92 -7.20 28.21
C ASN A 121 6.81 -6.80 27.19
N ALA A 122 6.68 -7.50 26.07
CA ALA A 122 5.64 -7.20 25.08
C ALA A 122 4.22 -7.39 25.68
N GLY A 123 4.02 -8.41 26.53
CA GLY A 123 2.76 -8.60 27.27
C GLY A 123 1.55 -8.82 26.37
N LEU A 124 1.76 -9.39 25.19
CA LEU A 124 0.72 -9.58 24.19
C LEU A 124 -0.43 -10.44 24.70
N ARG A 125 -1.65 -10.04 24.39
CA ARG A 125 -2.87 -10.79 24.66
C ARG A 125 -3.53 -11.16 23.35
N VAL A 126 -3.74 -12.44 23.10
CA VAL A 126 -4.36 -12.95 21.88
C VAL A 126 -5.73 -13.54 22.22
N CYS A 127 -6.77 -13.05 21.56
CA CYS A 127 -8.14 -13.51 21.76
C CYS A 127 -8.63 -14.18 20.49
N SER A 128 -9.09 -15.44 20.61
CA SER A 128 -9.70 -16.23 19.55
C SER A 128 -11.10 -16.67 19.96
N GLY A 129 -12.02 -16.84 19.01
CA GLY A 129 -13.40 -17.20 19.31
C GLY A 129 -14.25 -17.43 18.07
N ASN A 130 -15.57 -17.46 18.29
CA ASN A 130 -16.58 -17.72 17.24
C ASN A 130 -17.02 -16.43 16.51
N TYR A 131 -16.07 -15.58 16.16
CA TYR A 131 -16.35 -14.28 15.52
C TYR A 131 -16.69 -14.39 14.04
N VAL A 132 -16.41 -15.53 13.41
CA VAL A 132 -16.69 -15.79 11.99
C VAL A 132 -17.97 -16.62 11.89
N VAL A 133 -19.06 -15.99 11.46
CA VAL A 133 -20.31 -16.68 11.14
C VAL A 133 -20.26 -17.13 9.70
N ALA A 134 -20.46 -18.42 9.47
CA ALA A 134 -20.38 -19.08 8.16
C ALA A 134 -21.75 -19.53 7.65
N ARG A 135 -21.79 -19.80 6.35
CA ARG A 135 -22.85 -20.56 5.68
C ARG A 135 -22.24 -21.60 4.74
N PRO A 136 -22.91 -22.73 4.47
CA PRO A 136 -22.37 -23.72 3.54
C PRO A 136 -22.29 -23.17 2.12
N LEU A 137 -21.28 -23.60 1.34
CA LEU A 137 -21.27 -23.42 -0.12
C LEU A 137 -22.39 -24.24 -0.81
N GLY A 138 -22.72 -25.39 -0.25
CA GLY A 138 -23.72 -26.28 -0.81
C GLY A 138 -23.24 -27.04 -2.04
N VAL A 139 -24.12 -27.17 -3.02
CA VAL A 139 -23.82 -27.82 -4.30
C VAL A 139 -23.68 -26.74 -5.37
N VAL A 140 -22.47 -26.61 -5.94
CA VAL A 140 -22.19 -25.68 -7.03
C VAL A 140 -21.68 -26.48 -8.23
N ASP A 141 -22.22 -26.26 -9.41
CA ASP A 141 -21.88 -26.94 -10.65
C ASP A 141 -21.84 -28.48 -10.55
N GLY A 142 -22.75 -29.04 -9.73
CA GLY A 142 -22.86 -30.47 -9.51
C GLY A 142 -21.85 -31.04 -8.50
N ILE A 143 -21.02 -30.22 -7.87
CA ILE A 143 -20.08 -30.63 -6.83
C ILE A 143 -20.68 -30.29 -5.48
N ASP A 144 -20.85 -31.29 -4.61
CA ASP A 144 -21.21 -31.08 -3.21
C ASP A 144 -19.96 -30.75 -2.40
N TYR A 145 -19.89 -29.52 -1.87
CA TYR A 145 -18.77 -29.06 -1.08
C TYR A 145 -18.80 -29.52 0.37
N GLY A 146 -19.85 -30.19 0.81
CA GLY A 146 -19.99 -30.73 2.16
C GLY A 146 -19.89 -29.63 3.24
N HIS A 147 -18.88 -29.74 4.12
CA HIS A 147 -18.63 -28.80 5.18
C HIS A 147 -17.68 -27.64 4.77
N SER A 148 -17.52 -27.37 3.49
CA SER A 148 -16.90 -26.14 3.04
C SER A 148 -17.93 -25.03 3.03
N GLY A 149 -17.51 -23.84 3.43
CA GLY A 149 -18.40 -22.70 3.58
C GLY A 149 -17.78 -21.40 3.11
N GLU A 150 -18.58 -20.37 3.20
CA GLU A 150 -18.17 -18.98 2.97
C GLU A 150 -18.54 -18.11 4.17
N VAL A 151 -17.85 -16.96 4.30
CA VAL A 151 -18.12 -16.03 5.38
C VAL A 151 -19.46 -15.34 5.14
N ARG A 152 -20.39 -15.54 6.06
CA ARG A 152 -21.68 -14.83 6.06
C ARG A 152 -21.58 -13.47 6.76
N ARG A 153 -20.86 -13.43 7.89
CA ARG A 153 -20.70 -12.22 8.71
C ARG A 153 -19.51 -12.37 9.67
N ILE A 154 -18.82 -11.28 9.90
CA ILE A 154 -17.83 -11.12 10.97
C ILE A 154 -18.51 -10.43 12.15
N ASP A 155 -18.28 -10.89 13.38
CA ASP A 155 -18.78 -10.22 14.59
C ASP A 155 -17.92 -8.99 14.92
N ARG A 156 -18.17 -7.94 14.15
CA ARG A 156 -17.44 -6.68 14.19
C ARG A 156 -17.41 -6.07 15.59
N ASP A 157 -18.56 -6.03 16.27
CA ASP A 157 -18.68 -5.34 17.55
C ASP A 157 -17.92 -6.06 18.66
N ALA A 158 -17.88 -7.40 18.64
CA ALA A 158 -17.07 -8.18 19.55
C ALA A 158 -15.58 -7.96 19.30
N ILE A 159 -15.15 -7.95 18.04
CA ILE A 159 -13.75 -7.74 17.66
C ILE A 159 -13.29 -6.33 18.07
N PHE A 160 -14.09 -5.27 17.82
CA PHE A 160 -13.71 -3.91 18.21
C PHE A 160 -13.53 -3.75 19.71
N ARG A 161 -14.38 -4.36 20.55
CA ARG A 161 -14.18 -4.30 22.01
C ARG A 161 -12.85 -4.92 22.43
N LEU A 162 -12.46 -6.02 21.81
CA LEU A 162 -11.16 -6.65 22.09
C LEU A 162 -10.00 -5.77 21.66
N LEU A 163 -10.08 -5.16 20.48
CA LEU A 163 -9.05 -4.23 19.99
C LEU A 163 -8.96 -2.95 20.81
N GLU A 164 -10.08 -2.48 21.40
CA GLU A 164 -10.11 -1.33 22.32
C GLU A 164 -9.48 -1.66 23.69
N ASP A 165 -9.53 -2.94 24.09
CA ASP A 165 -8.88 -3.45 25.30
C ASP A 165 -7.43 -3.93 25.05
N ASP A 166 -6.78 -3.42 23.99
CA ASP A 166 -5.40 -3.75 23.59
C ASP A 166 -5.14 -5.26 23.44
N ASN A 167 -6.11 -6.00 22.87
CA ASN A 167 -5.91 -7.40 22.52
C ASN A 167 -5.69 -7.55 21.00
N MET A 168 -4.81 -8.45 20.60
CA MET A 168 -4.80 -8.99 19.25
C MET A 168 -5.98 -9.95 19.06
N VAL A 169 -6.63 -9.91 17.91
CA VAL A 169 -7.70 -10.85 17.58
C VAL A 169 -7.20 -11.87 16.58
N LEU A 170 -7.37 -13.15 16.88
CA LEU A 170 -6.98 -14.25 16.00
C LEU A 170 -8.23 -14.95 15.45
N LEU A 171 -8.39 -14.92 14.13
CA LEU A 171 -9.48 -15.57 13.39
C LEU A 171 -8.95 -16.83 12.69
N PRO A 172 -9.48 -18.00 13.02
CA PRO A 172 -9.19 -19.21 12.26
C PRO A 172 -9.95 -19.21 10.92
N HIS A 173 -9.48 -20.00 9.96
CA HIS A 173 -10.23 -20.27 8.73
C HIS A 173 -11.43 -21.24 8.94
N LEU A 174 -11.92 -21.33 10.17
CA LEU A 174 -13.14 -22.04 10.52
C LEU A 174 -14.25 -21.06 10.84
N GLY A 175 -15.43 -21.32 10.34
CA GLY A 175 -16.61 -20.53 10.65
C GLY A 175 -17.71 -21.38 11.30
N PHE A 176 -18.64 -20.73 11.97
CA PHE A 176 -19.71 -21.36 12.72
C PHE A 176 -21.05 -20.93 12.19
N SER A 177 -21.96 -21.89 11.96
CA SER A 177 -23.34 -21.56 11.61
C SER A 177 -24.19 -21.31 12.86
N PRO A 178 -25.30 -20.57 12.72
CA PRO A 178 -26.28 -20.42 13.80
C PRO A 178 -26.94 -21.76 14.24
N THR A 179 -26.83 -22.82 13.43
CA THR A 179 -27.31 -24.16 13.72
C THR A 179 -26.29 -25.02 14.48
N GLY A 180 -25.09 -24.46 14.76
CA GLY A 180 -24.04 -25.15 15.54
C GLY A 180 -23.08 -26.00 14.72
N GLU A 181 -23.09 -25.86 13.39
CA GLU A 181 -22.19 -26.56 12.50
C GLU A 181 -20.87 -25.78 12.32
N VAL A 182 -19.81 -26.52 12.01
CA VAL A 182 -18.48 -25.95 11.69
C VAL A 182 -18.25 -26.09 10.19
N PHE A 183 -17.74 -25.02 9.58
CA PHE A 183 -17.38 -24.99 8.18
C PHE A 183 -15.90 -24.63 7.99
N ASN A 184 -15.27 -25.33 7.04
CA ASN A 184 -13.95 -25.00 6.53
C ASN A 184 -14.07 -23.86 5.51
N LEU A 185 -13.41 -22.75 5.77
CA LEU A 185 -13.45 -21.55 4.94
C LEU A 185 -12.12 -21.36 4.21
N LYS A 186 -12.14 -20.61 3.14
CA LYS A 186 -10.93 -20.11 2.51
C LYS A 186 -10.35 -18.99 3.40
N ALA A 187 -9.09 -19.10 3.80
CA ALA A 187 -8.47 -18.15 4.73
C ALA A 187 -8.42 -16.74 4.14
N GLU A 188 -8.19 -16.63 2.84
CA GLU A 188 -8.22 -15.38 2.08
C GLU A 188 -9.59 -14.70 2.15
N ASP A 189 -10.68 -15.47 2.08
CA ASP A 189 -12.04 -14.92 2.22
C ASP A 189 -12.29 -14.42 3.64
N VAL A 190 -11.82 -15.14 4.66
CA VAL A 190 -11.92 -14.67 6.05
C VAL A 190 -11.16 -13.37 6.23
N ALA A 191 -9.93 -13.25 5.72
CA ALA A 191 -9.13 -12.06 5.81
C ALA A 191 -9.77 -10.86 5.07
N THR A 192 -10.24 -11.10 3.83
CA THR A 192 -10.92 -10.09 3.02
C THR A 192 -12.19 -9.60 3.71
N GLN A 193 -13.06 -10.52 4.16
CA GLN A 193 -14.30 -10.17 4.83
C GLN A 193 -14.05 -9.47 6.19
N ALA A 194 -13.02 -9.89 6.93
CA ALA A 194 -12.61 -9.20 8.14
C ALA A 194 -12.15 -7.76 7.82
N ALA A 195 -11.29 -7.57 6.82
CA ALA A 195 -10.83 -6.25 6.43
C ALA A 195 -11.98 -5.34 6.00
N ILE A 196 -12.90 -5.83 5.18
CA ILE A 196 -14.06 -5.07 4.69
C ILE A 196 -15.00 -4.71 5.83
N GLN A 197 -15.43 -5.69 6.63
CA GLN A 197 -16.48 -5.48 7.64
C GLN A 197 -15.96 -4.70 8.86
N LEU A 198 -14.67 -4.81 9.18
CA LEU A 198 -14.01 -3.99 10.21
C LEU A 198 -13.63 -2.60 9.68
N LYS A 199 -13.74 -2.36 8.37
CA LYS A 199 -13.20 -1.15 7.73
C LYS A 199 -11.73 -0.96 8.08
N ALA A 200 -10.96 -2.02 7.94
CA ALA A 200 -9.53 -2.01 8.25
C ALA A 200 -8.79 -0.98 7.38
N ASP A 201 -7.75 -0.40 7.92
CA ASP A 201 -6.90 0.55 7.18
C ASP A 201 -6.01 -0.17 6.16
N LYS A 202 -5.66 -1.44 6.42
CA LYS A 202 -4.89 -2.28 5.50
C LYS A 202 -5.28 -3.75 5.62
N LEU A 203 -5.22 -4.46 4.49
CA LEU A 203 -5.16 -5.91 4.42
C LEU A 203 -3.75 -6.32 3.99
N ILE A 204 -3.11 -7.22 4.72
CA ILE A 204 -1.78 -7.74 4.38
C ILE A 204 -1.89 -9.25 4.24
N ILE A 205 -1.45 -9.78 3.12
CA ILE A 205 -1.45 -11.22 2.85
C ILE A 205 -0.01 -11.68 2.65
N PHE A 206 0.44 -12.58 3.50
CA PHE A 206 1.70 -13.27 3.31
C PHE A 206 1.57 -14.35 2.24
N THR A 207 2.57 -14.42 1.35
CA THR A 207 2.72 -15.46 0.32
C THR A 207 4.14 -16.02 0.34
N GLU A 208 4.39 -17.10 -0.41
CA GLU A 208 5.75 -17.59 -0.62
C GLU A 208 6.54 -16.66 -1.54
N ASP A 209 5.87 -16.17 -2.59
CA ASP A 209 6.42 -15.24 -3.56
C ASP A 209 6.64 -13.85 -2.93
N GLU A 210 7.65 -13.10 -3.39
CA GLU A 210 8.00 -11.75 -2.90
C GLU A 210 6.93 -10.69 -3.26
N GLY A 211 6.01 -11.01 -4.15
CA GLY A 211 4.94 -10.15 -4.64
C GLY A 211 4.57 -10.49 -6.08
N ILE A 212 4.11 -9.51 -6.83
CA ILE A 212 3.71 -9.65 -8.23
C ILE A 212 4.82 -9.09 -9.13
N PHE A 213 5.25 -9.89 -10.10
CA PHE A 213 6.31 -9.53 -11.04
C PHE A 213 5.75 -9.23 -12.43
N ASP A 214 6.43 -8.35 -13.16
CA ASP A 214 6.16 -8.10 -14.56
C ASP A 214 6.79 -9.18 -15.48
N GLN A 215 6.60 -9.02 -16.78
CA GLN A 215 7.18 -9.94 -17.80
C GLN A 215 8.71 -9.87 -17.88
N LYS A 216 9.36 -8.92 -17.22
CA LYS A 216 10.81 -8.75 -17.17
C LYS A 216 11.41 -9.15 -15.84
N ASP A 217 10.63 -9.80 -14.97
CA ASP A 217 11.03 -10.17 -13.61
C ASP A 217 11.28 -8.95 -12.70
N GLU A 218 10.63 -7.80 -12.97
CA GLU A 218 10.66 -6.64 -12.08
C GLU A 218 9.43 -6.65 -11.15
N LEU A 219 9.66 -6.48 -9.85
CA LEU A 219 8.59 -6.45 -8.84
C LEU A 219 7.72 -5.19 -9.01
N PHE A 220 6.40 -5.38 -9.09
CA PHE A 220 5.46 -4.28 -8.96
C PHE A 220 5.36 -3.84 -7.50
N SER A 221 6.04 -2.76 -7.12
CA SER A 221 5.87 -2.17 -5.78
C SER A 221 4.47 -1.58 -5.56
N GLU A 222 3.80 -1.15 -6.63
CA GLU A 222 2.43 -0.62 -6.62
C GLU A 222 1.66 -1.16 -7.83
N LEU A 223 0.45 -1.62 -7.60
CA LEU A 223 -0.43 -2.18 -8.62
C LEU A 223 -1.83 -1.60 -8.48
N LEU A 224 -2.34 -0.94 -9.51
CA LEU A 224 -3.71 -0.45 -9.52
C LEU A 224 -4.70 -1.58 -9.81
N ALA A 225 -5.91 -1.46 -9.29
CA ALA A 225 -6.95 -2.49 -9.42
C ALA A 225 -7.17 -2.94 -10.88
N HIS A 226 -7.21 -2.02 -11.84
CA HIS A 226 -7.37 -2.37 -13.26
C HIS A 226 -6.15 -3.11 -13.87
N GLN A 227 -4.94 -2.86 -13.34
CA GLN A 227 -3.73 -3.59 -13.75
C GLN A 227 -3.75 -5.00 -13.16
N ALA A 228 -4.20 -5.13 -11.90
CA ALA A 228 -4.38 -6.41 -11.24
C ALA A 228 -5.35 -7.32 -12.00
N ASP A 229 -6.48 -6.79 -12.53
CA ASP A 229 -7.38 -7.53 -13.41
C ASP A 229 -6.68 -8.08 -14.65
N THR A 230 -5.83 -7.26 -15.25
CA THR A 230 -5.08 -7.65 -16.46
C THR A 230 -4.13 -8.81 -16.17
N ILE A 231 -3.44 -8.76 -15.03
CA ILE A 231 -2.51 -9.82 -14.61
C ILE A 231 -3.26 -11.10 -14.26
N LEU A 232 -4.40 -11.00 -13.56
CA LEU A 232 -5.26 -12.16 -13.26
C LEU A 232 -5.76 -12.84 -14.54
N ALA A 233 -6.11 -12.06 -15.57
CA ALA A 233 -6.56 -12.58 -16.85
C ALA A 233 -5.46 -13.30 -17.65
N GLN A 234 -4.18 -12.96 -17.43
CA GLN A 234 -3.04 -13.61 -18.10
C GLN A 234 -2.75 -15.03 -17.58
N GLY A 235 -3.16 -15.35 -16.34
CA GLY A 235 -3.06 -16.69 -15.79
C GLY A 235 -1.64 -17.18 -15.45
N SER A 236 -0.68 -16.27 -15.31
CA SER A 236 0.75 -16.60 -15.07
C SER A 236 1.13 -16.81 -13.60
N LEU A 237 0.22 -16.48 -12.67
CA LEU A 237 0.50 -16.52 -11.23
C LEU A 237 0.36 -17.94 -10.66
N SER A 238 1.12 -18.22 -9.58
CA SER A 238 0.88 -19.40 -8.75
C SER A 238 -0.54 -19.36 -8.18
N PRO A 239 -1.17 -20.52 -7.88
CA PRO A 239 -2.52 -20.55 -7.31
C PRO A 239 -2.63 -19.72 -6.01
N GLU A 240 -1.61 -19.76 -5.17
CA GLU A 240 -1.54 -19.05 -3.89
C GLU A 240 -1.51 -17.54 -4.11
N THR A 241 -0.59 -17.07 -4.95
CA THR A 241 -0.43 -15.65 -5.27
C THR A 241 -1.63 -15.09 -6.02
N ARG A 242 -2.24 -15.92 -6.89
CA ARG A 242 -3.52 -15.59 -7.54
C ARG A 242 -4.63 -15.35 -6.52
N ASN A 243 -4.82 -16.28 -5.57
CA ASN A 243 -5.82 -16.15 -4.52
C ASN A 243 -5.57 -14.91 -3.65
N ALA A 244 -4.31 -14.61 -3.33
CA ALA A 244 -3.92 -13.43 -2.59
C ALA A 244 -4.26 -12.15 -3.37
N LEU A 245 -3.96 -12.09 -4.67
CA LEU A 245 -4.27 -10.94 -5.51
C LEU A 245 -5.77 -10.72 -5.67
N GLU A 246 -6.55 -11.79 -5.87
CA GLU A 246 -8.02 -11.73 -5.92
C GLU A 246 -8.61 -11.21 -4.61
N ALA A 247 -8.11 -11.66 -3.47
CA ALA A 247 -8.52 -11.22 -2.14
C ALA A 247 -8.18 -9.73 -1.90
N CYS A 248 -6.97 -9.30 -2.24
CA CYS A 248 -6.54 -7.91 -2.16
C CYS A 248 -7.39 -7.00 -3.05
N LEU A 249 -7.64 -7.42 -4.28
CA LEU A 249 -8.46 -6.68 -5.24
C LEU A 249 -9.91 -6.52 -4.76
N MET A 250 -10.50 -7.58 -4.20
CA MET A 250 -11.84 -7.53 -3.60
C MET A 250 -11.87 -6.55 -2.42
N ALA A 251 -10.85 -6.56 -1.57
CA ALA A 251 -10.78 -5.67 -0.41
C ALA A 251 -10.70 -4.20 -0.81
N VAL A 252 -9.81 -3.83 -1.74
CA VAL A 252 -9.67 -2.42 -2.17
C VAL A 252 -10.90 -1.91 -2.89
N ARG A 253 -11.58 -2.74 -3.71
CA ARG A 253 -12.86 -2.41 -4.34
C ARG A 253 -14.00 -2.22 -3.33
N ALA A 254 -13.91 -2.89 -2.19
CA ALA A 254 -14.82 -2.70 -1.07
C ALA A 254 -14.37 -1.61 -0.09
N GLN A 255 -13.49 -0.69 -0.55
CA GLN A 255 -13.03 0.50 0.18
C GLN A 255 -12.09 0.23 1.36
N VAL A 256 -11.41 -0.91 1.41
CA VAL A 256 -10.18 -1.03 2.21
C VAL A 256 -9.12 -0.17 1.53
N PRO A 257 -8.54 0.82 2.21
CA PRO A 257 -7.69 1.81 1.53
C PRO A 257 -6.52 1.22 0.77
N ARG A 258 -5.91 0.15 1.31
CA ARG A 258 -4.77 -0.54 0.70
C ARG A 258 -4.74 -2.00 1.07
N SER A 259 -4.27 -2.81 0.13
CA SER A 259 -3.94 -4.21 0.39
C SER A 259 -2.52 -4.50 -0.06
N HIS A 260 -1.85 -5.43 0.62
CA HIS A 260 -0.45 -5.72 0.37
C HIS A 260 -0.24 -7.23 0.26
N ILE A 261 0.63 -7.65 -0.67
CA ILE A 261 1.13 -9.01 -0.79
C ILE A 261 2.62 -8.96 -0.49
N ILE A 262 3.08 -9.70 0.52
CA ILE A 262 4.47 -9.73 0.97
C ILE A 262 4.94 -11.15 1.21
N SER A 263 6.25 -11.41 1.11
CA SER A 263 6.78 -12.74 1.36
C SER A 263 6.91 -13.04 2.85
N PHE A 264 6.48 -14.26 3.25
CA PHE A 264 6.79 -14.76 4.59
C PHE A 264 8.24 -15.26 4.72
N ASN A 265 8.98 -15.37 3.63
CA ASN A 265 10.37 -15.78 3.64
C ASN A 265 11.36 -14.60 3.80
N GLU A 266 10.89 -13.37 3.59
CA GLU A 266 11.72 -12.18 3.72
C GLU A 266 11.81 -11.73 5.19
N ASN A 267 13.03 -11.66 5.71
CA ASN A 267 13.27 -11.18 7.07
C ASN A 267 13.02 -9.67 7.18
N GLY A 268 12.08 -9.28 8.04
CA GLY A 268 11.68 -7.89 8.22
C GLY A 268 10.82 -7.34 7.07
N GLY A 269 10.30 -8.20 6.17
CA GLY A 269 9.46 -7.79 5.05
C GLY A 269 8.23 -7.00 5.51
N LEU A 270 7.57 -7.44 6.59
CA LEU A 270 6.42 -6.73 7.15
C LEU A 270 6.77 -5.31 7.64
N LEU A 271 7.92 -5.15 8.27
CA LEU A 271 8.38 -3.84 8.75
C LEU A 271 8.84 -2.96 7.59
N SER A 272 9.53 -3.52 6.61
CA SER A 272 9.95 -2.82 5.40
C SER A 272 8.73 -2.30 4.64
N GLU A 273 7.69 -3.11 4.49
CA GLU A 273 6.45 -2.71 3.81
C GLU A 273 5.71 -1.57 4.52
N LEU A 274 5.71 -1.56 5.84
CA LEU A 274 4.94 -0.58 6.61
C LEU A 274 5.72 0.69 6.96
N PHE A 275 7.04 0.61 7.11
CA PHE A 275 7.84 1.71 7.66
C PHE A 275 8.92 2.23 6.73
N THR A 276 8.99 1.73 5.51
CA THR A 276 9.86 2.28 4.48
C THR A 276 9.06 2.78 3.29
N ARG A 277 9.72 3.56 2.49
CA ARG A 277 9.13 4.16 1.29
C ARG A 277 8.95 3.18 0.14
N GLU A 278 9.92 2.29 -0.02
CA GLU A 278 9.96 1.38 -1.17
C GLU A 278 9.11 0.15 -0.94
N GLY A 279 8.88 -0.20 0.33
CA GLY A 279 8.21 -1.44 0.71
C GLY A 279 9.08 -2.67 0.47
N SER A 280 8.48 -3.84 0.55
CA SER A 280 9.13 -5.12 0.26
C SER A 280 8.30 -6.01 -0.66
N GLY A 281 7.04 -5.67 -0.87
CA GLY A 281 6.10 -6.47 -1.64
C GLY A 281 5.37 -5.69 -2.71
N THR A 282 4.14 -6.12 -3.00
CA THR A 282 3.24 -5.43 -3.93
C THR A 282 2.07 -4.84 -3.16
N MET A 283 1.93 -3.51 -3.22
CA MET A 283 0.77 -2.79 -2.73
C MET A 283 -0.30 -2.71 -3.81
N ILE A 284 -1.54 -3.00 -3.46
CA ILE A 284 -2.71 -2.88 -4.34
C ILE A 284 -3.59 -1.74 -3.84
N ASP A 285 -3.98 -0.83 -4.75
CA ASP A 285 -4.85 0.30 -4.49
C ASP A 285 -5.91 0.41 -5.60
N GLU A 286 -7.09 0.96 -5.29
CA GLU A 286 -8.14 1.22 -6.30
C GLU A 286 -7.75 2.40 -7.17
N ASP A 287 -7.28 3.48 -6.56
CA ASP A 287 -6.80 4.68 -7.20
C ASP A 287 -5.29 4.84 -7.03
N SER A 288 -4.65 5.62 -7.91
CA SER A 288 -3.24 5.93 -7.75
C SER A 288 -2.94 6.48 -6.35
N TYR A 289 -2.00 5.84 -5.68
CA TYR A 289 -1.48 6.22 -4.36
C TYR A 289 -1.04 7.67 -4.25
N GLU A 290 -0.64 8.23 -5.39
CA GLU A 290 -0.24 9.61 -5.51
C GLU A 290 -1.36 10.43 -6.14
N ARG A 291 -1.81 11.45 -5.43
CA ARG A 291 -2.84 12.37 -5.90
C ARG A 291 -2.21 13.61 -6.53
N LEU A 292 -2.48 13.79 -7.83
CA LEU A 292 -2.22 15.05 -8.51
C LEU A 292 -3.43 15.97 -8.27
N ARG A 293 -3.24 17.09 -7.57
CA ARG A 293 -4.30 18.05 -7.25
C ARG A 293 -3.80 19.49 -7.17
N LEU A 294 -4.70 20.43 -7.16
CA LEU A 294 -4.37 21.82 -6.81
C LEU A 294 -3.88 21.87 -5.35
N ALA A 295 -2.90 22.75 -5.11
CA ALA A 295 -2.37 22.96 -3.78
C ALA A 295 -3.37 23.74 -2.89
N THR A 296 -3.28 23.50 -1.60
CA THR A 296 -4.02 24.22 -0.55
C THR A 296 -3.05 24.91 0.40
N ILE A 297 -3.57 25.78 1.25
CA ILE A 297 -2.74 26.49 2.23
C ILE A 297 -1.98 25.55 3.17
N GLU A 298 -2.52 24.37 3.42
CA GLU A 298 -1.92 23.34 4.28
C GLU A 298 -0.66 22.73 3.65
N ASP A 299 -0.53 22.79 2.33
CA ASP A 299 0.60 22.21 1.58
C ASP A 299 1.84 23.10 1.61
N VAL A 300 1.71 24.36 1.99
CA VAL A 300 2.82 25.35 1.95
C VAL A 300 4.05 24.85 2.72
N GLY A 301 3.83 24.20 3.88
CA GLY A 301 4.94 23.63 4.67
C GLY A 301 5.73 22.57 3.91
N GLY A 302 5.02 21.60 3.29
CA GLY A 302 5.63 20.53 2.48
C GLY A 302 6.27 21.08 1.20
N MET A 303 5.63 22.04 0.54
CA MET A 303 6.19 22.71 -0.63
C MET A 303 7.48 23.45 -0.30
N MET A 304 7.57 24.17 0.83
CA MET A 304 8.80 24.82 1.27
C MET A 304 9.93 23.82 1.49
N GLN A 305 9.67 22.69 2.14
CA GLN A 305 10.67 21.64 2.32
C GLN A 305 11.22 21.14 0.97
N LEU A 306 10.37 21.05 -0.04
CA LEU A 306 10.74 20.62 -1.38
C LEU A 306 11.50 21.70 -2.17
N LEU A 307 11.10 22.97 -2.06
CA LEU A 307 11.64 24.09 -2.85
C LEU A 307 12.94 24.68 -2.28
N THR A 308 13.03 24.83 -0.96
CA THR A 308 14.18 25.48 -0.30
C THR A 308 15.54 24.87 -0.71
N PRO A 309 15.75 23.56 -0.75
CA PRO A 309 17.03 22.99 -1.18
C PRO A 309 17.39 23.31 -2.64
N LEU A 310 16.39 23.53 -3.50
CA LEU A 310 16.60 23.91 -4.90
C LEU A 310 16.87 25.43 -5.05
N GLU A 311 16.27 26.23 -4.21
CA GLU A 311 16.51 27.67 -4.11
C GLU A 311 17.92 27.95 -3.60
N ASP A 312 18.39 27.27 -2.55
CA ASP A 312 19.71 27.38 -2.00
C ASP A 312 20.82 27.00 -3.00
N LYS A 313 20.53 26.04 -3.88
CA LYS A 313 21.39 25.63 -5.00
C LYS A 313 21.31 26.61 -6.20
N GLY A 314 20.48 27.65 -6.14
CA GLY A 314 20.27 28.61 -7.24
C GLY A 314 19.52 28.01 -8.44
N ILE A 315 18.89 26.82 -8.30
CA ILE A 315 18.13 26.19 -9.37
C ILE A 315 16.77 26.88 -9.53
N LEU A 316 16.11 27.20 -8.43
CA LEU A 316 14.87 27.97 -8.39
C LEU A 316 15.09 29.37 -7.83
N VAL A 317 14.16 30.28 -8.11
CA VAL A 317 14.14 31.64 -7.54
C VAL A 317 13.51 31.53 -6.15
N ARG A 318 14.14 32.17 -5.17
CA ARG A 318 13.64 32.20 -3.79
C ARG A 318 12.23 32.80 -3.71
N ARG A 319 11.39 32.18 -2.92
CA ARG A 319 10.03 32.64 -2.59
C ARG A 319 9.84 32.66 -1.09
N SER A 320 9.25 33.73 -0.58
CA SER A 320 8.85 33.76 0.82
C SER A 320 7.62 32.87 1.04
N ARG A 321 7.44 32.43 2.28
CA ARG A 321 6.23 31.70 2.69
C ARG A 321 4.96 32.48 2.34
N GLU A 322 4.94 33.78 2.66
CA GLU A 322 3.82 34.66 2.37
C GLU A 322 3.48 34.73 0.87
N LEU A 323 4.48 34.73 0.00
CA LEU A 323 4.26 34.68 -1.45
C LEU A 323 3.65 33.34 -1.89
N LEU A 324 4.12 32.23 -1.34
CA LEU A 324 3.54 30.91 -1.63
C LEU A 324 2.08 30.81 -1.16
N GLU A 325 1.78 31.34 0.03
CA GLU A 325 0.42 31.39 0.57
C GLU A 325 -0.52 32.23 -0.32
N ASN A 326 -0.06 33.37 -0.80
CA ASN A 326 -0.83 34.27 -1.68
C ASN A 326 -1.04 33.70 -3.09
N GLU A 327 -0.14 32.86 -3.57
CA GLU A 327 -0.17 32.31 -4.93
C GLU A 327 -0.51 30.81 -4.95
N ILE A 328 -1.00 30.25 -3.85
CA ILE A 328 -1.18 28.81 -3.68
C ILE A 328 -2.07 28.17 -4.75
N GLU A 329 -3.10 28.87 -5.20
CA GLU A 329 -4.03 28.42 -6.24
C GLU A 329 -3.37 28.19 -7.62
N ARG A 330 -2.18 28.71 -7.81
CA ARG A 330 -1.38 28.53 -9.04
C ARG A 330 -0.58 27.22 -9.04
N PHE A 331 -0.51 26.56 -7.90
CA PHE A 331 0.29 25.36 -7.73
C PHE A 331 -0.52 24.09 -7.90
N ILE A 332 0.09 23.14 -8.60
CA ILE A 332 -0.33 21.74 -8.63
C ILE A 332 0.70 20.93 -7.87
N VAL A 333 0.25 20.04 -7.02
CA VAL A 333 1.09 19.18 -6.20
C VAL A 333 0.80 17.71 -6.48
N ILE A 334 1.81 16.86 -6.31
CA ILE A 334 1.65 15.43 -6.13
C ILE A 334 1.81 15.17 -4.65
N GLU A 335 0.73 14.71 -4.03
CA GLU A 335 0.68 14.27 -2.64
C GLU A 335 0.82 12.76 -2.57
N ARG A 336 1.62 12.30 -1.61
CA ARG A 336 1.76 10.91 -1.24
C ARG A 336 1.81 10.81 0.29
N ASP A 337 0.85 10.08 0.91
CA ASP A 337 0.75 9.92 2.39
C ASP A 337 0.76 11.25 3.16
N GLY A 338 0.10 12.27 2.66
CA GLY A 338 0.11 13.59 3.29
C GLY A 338 1.42 14.36 3.09
N ALA A 339 2.42 13.78 2.41
CA ALA A 339 3.66 14.48 2.06
C ALA A 339 3.60 15.03 0.63
N ILE A 340 4.06 16.25 0.42
CA ILE A 340 4.20 16.83 -0.91
C ILE A 340 5.50 16.36 -1.53
N VAL A 341 5.40 15.47 -2.52
CA VAL A 341 6.56 14.84 -3.18
C VAL A 341 6.97 15.54 -4.47
N ALA A 342 6.07 16.32 -5.06
CA ALA A 342 6.36 17.11 -6.24
C ALA A 342 5.41 18.31 -6.35
N CYS A 343 5.85 19.39 -6.97
CA CYS A 343 5.01 20.56 -7.27
C CYS A 343 5.42 21.25 -8.57
N ALA A 344 4.47 21.98 -9.14
CA ALA A 344 4.68 22.88 -10.26
C ALA A 344 3.68 24.05 -10.18
N ALA A 345 4.00 25.19 -10.76
CA ALA A 345 3.12 26.36 -10.80
C ALA A 345 2.81 26.78 -12.24
N LEU A 346 1.61 27.27 -12.47
CA LEU A 346 1.16 27.91 -13.71
C LEU A 346 0.84 29.38 -13.45
N TYR A 347 1.55 30.29 -14.11
CA TYR A 347 1.30 31.73 -14.07
C TYR A 347 0.66 32.17 -15.38
N PRO A 348 -0.66 32.45 -15.42
CA PRO A 348 -1.34 32.83 -16.65
C PRO A 348 -1.06 34.28 -17.07
N PHE A 349 -0.97 34.48 -18.38
CA PHE A 349 -0.93 35.76 -19.08
C PHE A 349 -2.12 35.75 -20.07
N GLU A 350 -3.27 36.17 -19.59
CA GLU A 350 -4.55 36.01 -20.30
C GLU A 350 -4.58 36.78 -21.63
N GLN A 351 -3.99 37.97 -21.66
CA GLN A 351 -3.98 38.83 -22.86
C GLN A 351 -3.23 38.18 -24.02
N GLU A 352 -2.12 37.48 -23.71
CA GLU A 352 -1.28 36.79 -24.69
C GLU A 352 -1.66 35.31 -24.82
N ARG A 353 -2.68 34.86 -24.10
CA ARG A 353 -3.11 33.45 -24.03
C ARG A 353 -1.95 32.48 -23.78
N ALA A 354 -1.03 32.90 -22.91
CA ALA A 354 0.18 32.15 -22.57
C ALA A 354 0.25 31.88 -21.08
N GLY A 355 0.91 30.78 -20.68
CA GLY A 355 1.15 30.44 -19.28
C GLY A 355 2.65 30.17 -19.01
N GLU A 356 3.17 30.67 -17.91
CA GLU A 356 4.51 30.31 -17.46
C GLU A 356 4.45 29.08 -16.59
N LEU A 357 5.13 28.01 -16.98
CA LEU A 357 5.45 26.87 -16.15
C LEU A 357 6.64 27.18 -15.27
N ALA A 358 6.42 27.25 -13.97
CA ALA A 358 7.46 27.58 -13.01
C ALA A 358 7.48 26.57 -11.84
N CYS A 359 8.50 26.65 -10.99
CA CYS A 359 8.63 25.87 -9.75
C CYS A 359 8.50 24.36 -9.91
N VAL A 360 8.87 23.80 -11.07
CA VAL A 360 8.84 22.34 -11.26
C VAL A 360 9.89 21.72 -10.36
N ALA A 361 9.43 21.03 -9.34
CA ALA A 361 10.25 20.36 -8.35
C ALA A 361 9.71 18.95 -8.09
N VAL A 362 10.62 17.98 -8.04
CA VAL A 362 10.37 16.62 -7.60
C VAL A 362 11.41 16.30 -6.55
N SER A 363 10.96 15.79 -5.39
CA SER A 363 11.86 15.38 -4.32
C SER A 363 12.92 14.42 -4.86
N PRO A 364 14.20 14.60 -4.49
CA PRO A 364 15.28 13.72 -4.95
C PRO A 364 15.02 12.26 -4.71
N GLU A 365 14.39 11.97 -3.58
CA GLU A 365 14.00 10.62 -3.16
C GLU A 365 12.90 10.01 -4.03
N TYR A 366 12.13 10.82 -4.75
CA TYR A 366 10.99 10.42 -5.57
C TYR A 366 11.24 10.58 -7.08
N ARG A 367 12.50 10.70 -7.51
CA ARG A 367 12.87 10.75 -8.92
C ARG A 367 12.80 9.37 -9.57
N GLY A 368 12.53 9.33 -10.88
CA GLY A 368 12.54 8.09 -11.68
C GLY A 368 11.16 7.50 -12.01
N SER A 369 10.07 7.91 -11.35
CA SER A 369 8.73 7.33 -11.53
C SER A 369 7.75 8.27 -12.26
N ASN A 370 8.18 8.88 -13.33
CA ASN A 370 7.32 9.68 -14.25
C ASN A 370 6.56 10.89 -13.64
N ARG A 371 6.86 11.28 -12.38
CA ARG A 371 6.16 12.36 -11.66
C ARG A 371 6.29 13.73 -12.32
N GLY A 372 7.47 14.03 -12.86
CA GLY A 372 7.68 15.26 -13.64
C GLY A 372 6.76 15.35 -14.85
N GLU A 373 6.51 14.23 -15.54
CA GLU A 373 5.59 14.16 -16.66
C GLU A 373 4.14 14.29 -16.23
N ARG A 374 3.75 13.67 -15.10
CA ARG A 374 2.42 13.83 -14.52
C ARG A 374 2.14 15.28 -14.14
N LEU A 375 3.12 15.99 -13.51
CA LEU A 375 2.99 17.42 -13.23
C LEU A 375 2.82 18.22 -14.52
N LEU A 376 3.63 17.96 -15.53
CA LEU A 376 3.55 18.67 -16.81
C LEU A 376 2.17 18.49 -17.45
N LYS A 377 1.66 17.26 -17.52
CA LYS A 377 0.30 16.97 -18.01
C LYS A 377 -0.78 17.68 -17.19
N GLY A 378 -0.60 17.73 -15.86
CA GLY A 378 -1.51 18.48 -14.97
C GLY A 378 -1.52 19.98 -15.29
N ILE A 379 -0.34 20.58 -15.46
CA ILE A 379 -0.20 21.99 -15.86
C ILE A 379 -0.79 22.24 -17.26
N GLU A 380 -0.54 21.36 -18.22
CA GLU A 380 -1.12 21.46 -19.56
C GLU A 380 -2.66 21.40 -19.54
N ALA A 381 -3.23 20.51 -18.72
CA ALA A 381 -4.67 20.40 -18.53
C ALA A 381 -5.25 21.67 -17.89
N GLU A 382 -4.57 22.21 -16.87
CA GLU A 382 -4.99 23.44 -16.21
C GLU A 382 -4.89 24.65 -17.12
N ALA A 383 -3.83 24.74 -17.91
CA ALA A 383 -3.66 25.81 -18.91
C ALA A 383 -4.78 25.77 -19.96
N LYS A 384 -5.17 24.59 -20.44
CA LYS A 384 -6.32 24.42 -21.36
C LYS A 384 -7.64 24.86 -20.74
N LYS A 385 -7.90 24.56 -19.47
CA LYS A 385 -9.10 25.02 -18.74
C LYS A 385 -9.15 26.54 -18.67
N GLN A 386 -7.98 27.19 -18.55
CA GLN A 386 -7.86 28.65 -18.53
C GLN A 386 -7.78 29.26 -19.94
N ASN A 387 -8.04 28.50 -21.02
CA ASN A 387 -8.01 28.93 -22.42
C ASN A 387 -6.67 29.52 -22.86
N LEU A 388 -5.58 28.98 -22.34
CA LEU A 388 -4.23 29.33 -22.77
C LEU A 388 -3.82 28.44 -23.96
N ASP A 389 -3.14 29.04 -24.97
CA ASP A 389 -2.73 28.34 -26.18
C ASP A 389 -1.29 27.87 -26.14
N THR A 390 -0.50 28.48 -25.25
CA THR A 390 0.96 28.25 -25.19
C THR A 390 1.42 28.20 -23.74
N ILE A 391 2.31 27.24 -23.44
CA ILE A 391 3.07 27.22 -22.18
C ILE A 391 4.52 27.55 -22.48
N PHE A 392 5.13 28.40 -21.70
CA PHE A 392 6.57 28.69 -21.76
C PHE A 392 7.24 28.52 -20.39
N LEU A 393 8.55 28.36 -20.39
CA LEU A 393 9.35 28.23 -19.18
C LEU A 393 10.73 28.85 -19.36
N LEU A 394 11.36 29.16 -18.23
CA LEU A 394 12.74 29.62 -18.18
C LEU A 394 13.58 28.65 -17.36
N THR A 395 14.64 28.09 -17.92
CA THR A 395 15.49 27.12 -17.25
C THR A 395 16.98 27.38 -17.46
N THR A 396 17.79 27.00 -16.46
CA THR A 396 19.24 27.04 -16.53
C THR A 396 19.90 25.67 -16.66
N ARG A 397 19.17 24.57 -16.35
CA ARG A 397 19.78 23.24 -16.24
C ARG A 397 19.03 22.11 -16.94
N THR A 398 17.70 22.15 -17.02
CA THR A 398 16.86 21.00 -17.42
C THR A 398 16.32 21.12 -18.84
N ALA A 399 16.96 21.88 -19.73
CA ALA A 399 16.52 22.13 -21.08
C ALA A 399 16.17 20.85 -21.86
N HIS A 400 17.03 19.84 -21.81
CA HIS A 400 16.88 18.61 -22.58
C HIS A 400 15.59 17.84 -22.23
N TRP A 401 15.28 17.79 -20.92
CA TRP A 401 14.05 17.11 -20.44
C TRP A 401 12.78 17.75 -21.02
N PHE A 402 12.76 19.08 -21.17
CA PHE A 402 11.62 19.78 -21.76
C PHE A 402 11.58 19.65 -23.30
N ILE A 403 12.75 19.62 -23.96
CA ILE A 403 12.82 19.39 -25.42
C ILE A 403 12.21 18.04 -25.79
N GLU A 404 12.53 16.98 -25.04
CA GLU A 404 11.97 15.64 -25.24
C GLU A 404 10.43 15.62 -25.11
N ARG A 405 9.84 16.62 -24.41
CA ARG A 405 8.40 16.77 -24.18
C ARG A 405 7.74 17.80 -25.08
N GLY A 406 8.42 18.15 -26.18
CA GLY A 406 7.89 18.97 -27.26
C GLY A 406 8.03 20.47 -27.06
N PHE A 407 8.80 20.92 -26.06
CA PHE A 407 9.17 22.34 -25.95
C PHE A 407 10.26 22.69 -26.96
N LYS A 408 10.17 23.88 -27.53
CA LYS A 408 11.15 24.41 -28.47
C LYS A 408 11.80 25.66 -27.89
N GLU A 409 13.10 25.80 -28.08
CA GLU A 409 13.83 27.02 -27.69
C GLU A 409 13.28 28.22 -28.46
N THR A 410 13.09 29.33 -27.78
CA THR A 410 12.54 30.56 -28.34
C THR A 410 13.25 31.79 -27.77
N SER A 411 12.93 32.94 -28.32
CA SER A 411 13.60 34.21 -27.94
C SER A 411 12.81 34.98 -26.86
N LEU A 412 13.45 35.95 -26.25
CA LEU A 412 12.87 36.81 -25.22
C LEU A 412 11.67 37.61 -25.76
N GLU A 413 11.69 38.00 -27.02
CA GLU A 413 10.63 38.77 -27.66
C GLU A 413 9.33 37.99 -27.80
N SER A 414 9.41 36.65 -27.74
CA SER A 414 8.22 35.77 -27.78
C SER A 414 7.46 35.68 -26.47
N LEU A 415 8.03 36.20 -25.38
CA LEU A 415 7.36 36.16 -24.06
C LEU A 415 6.34 37.30 -23.92
N PRO A 416 5.35 37.14 -23.03
CA PRO A 416 4.46 38.22 -22.62
C PRO A 416 5.24 39.47 -22.14
N ALA A 417 4.78 40.66 -22.53
CA ALA A 417 5.48 41.92 -22.26
C ALA A 417 5.85 42.14 -20.78
N LYS A 418 4.93 41.76 -19.88
CA LYS A 418 5.21 41.80 -18.42
C LYS A 418 6.37 40.88 -18.02
N LYS A 419 6.50 39.74 -18.67
CA LYS A 419 7.57 38.77 -18.35
C LYS A 419 8.91 39.22 -18.96
N GLN A 420 8.90 39.80 -20.14
CA GLN A 420 10.11 40.41 -20.73
C GLN A 420 10.75 41.46 -19.80
N ALA A 421 9.92 42.30 -19.20
CA ALA A 421 10.38 43.36 -18.27
C ALA A 421 11.01 42.80 -16.98
N LEU A 422 10.66 41.59 -16.59
CA LEU A 422 11.14 40.90 -15.38
C LEU A 422 12.28 39.91 -15.68
N TYR A 423 12.78 39.85 -16.91
CA TYR A 423 13.82 38.89 -17.28
C TYR A 423 15.15 39.23 -16.57
N ASN A 424 15.69 38.22 -15.89
CA ASN A 424 16.97 38.38 -15.18
C ASN A 424 18.15 38.02 -16.09
N TYR A 425 18.80 39.04 -16.64
CA TYR A 425 19.96 38.90 -17.51
C TYR A 425 21.20 38.30 -16.84
N GLN A 426 21.36 38.46 -15.53
CA GLN A 426 22.47 37.81 -14.80
C GLN A 426 22.30 36.32 -14.70
N ARG A 427 21.05 35.83 -14.57
CA ARG A 427 20.75 34.42 -14.54
C ARG A 427 20.82 33.78 -15.92
N ASN A 428 20.59 34.52 -16.97
CA ASN A 428 20.68 34.14 -18.38
C ASN A 428 19.97 32.79 -18.67
N SER A 429 18.73 32.67 -18.19
CA SER A 429 17.92 31.43 -18.37
C SER A 429 17.51 31.25 -19.84
N LYS A 430 17.65 30.07 -20.37
CA LYS A 430 17.09 29.69 -21.68
C LYS A 430 15.57 29.63 -21.63
N ILE A 431 14.95 30.04 -22.73
CA ILE A 431 13.51 30.15 -22.85
C ILE A 431 13.00 29.06 -23.79
N PHE A 432 11.98 28.34 -23.35
CA PHE A 432 11.34 27.29 -24.12
C PHE A 432 9.83 27.50 -24.14
N ALA A 433 9.18 27.18 -25.25
CA ALA A 433 7.73 27.27 -25.38
C ALA A 433 7.17 26.02 -26.08
N LYS A 434 5.92 25.69 -25.74
CA LYS A 434 5.14 24.58 -26.32
C LYS A 434 3.71 25.07 -26.58
N LYS A 435 3.20 24.81 -27.78
CA LYS A 435 1.75 24.98 -28.06
C LYS A 435 0.97 23.81 -27.47
N LEU A 436 -0.19 24.10 -26.89
CA LEU A 436 -1.06 23.16 -26.21
C LEU A 436 -2.02 22.42 -27.14
#